data_7a802b23582f77004e6e60f43589b55b
#
_entry.id   7a802b23582f77004e6e60f43589b55b
#
_cell.length_a   1.000
_cell.length_b   1.000
_cell.length_c   1.000
_cell.angle_alpha   90.00
_cell.angle_beta   90.00
_cell.angle_gamma   90.00
#
_symmetry.space_group_name_H-M   'P 1'
#
loop_
_entity.id
_entity.type
_entity.pdbx_description
1 polymer ?
#
loop_
_entity_poly.entity_id
_entity_poly.type
_entity_poly.pdbx_seq_one_letter_code
_entity_poly.pdbx_strand_id
1 'polypeptide(L)'
;MNLLSHQRAAHQIITDLFTPQTIMQSETHRKIISWYIRFDLFAGMMSGGKTVLGRDWFDACAEFYKRQARDKPNDFGARFEDMFATSRLIATDIALLLASKGTGEKSDEQFALEVQNLMDQMDDYGERLDNTFTDPSCFVKTFPKAPPPSDDEITDFRDPNFCLAGELFSMNYILIDFWAMQLMFKLQLSTTQSTQPELEAIALKKCKMFEAVDYSDQGPPGAVLGFQASLGIACLLLPKEQKYTDWARRKFALMEQHG
;
A
#
# COMPACT_ATOMS: atom_id res chain seq x y z
N MET A 1 3.80 -10.39 -22.99
CA MET A 1 3.70 -11.45 -21.94
C MET A 1 2.61 -11.03 -20.98
N ASN A 2 1.68 -11.90 -20.61
CA ASN A 2 0.50 -11.50 -19.84
C ASN A 2 0.82 -11.59 -18.33
N LEU A 3 0.67 -10.50 -17.56
CA LEU A 3 0.88 -10.41 -16.11
C LEU A 3 0.17 -11.55 -15.35
N LEU A 4 -1.08 -11.83 -15.74
CA LEU A 4 -1.89 -12.89 -15.13
C LEU A 4 -1.33 -14.30 -15.36
N SER A 5 -0.63 -14.53 -16.47
CA SER A 5 0.03 -15.83 -16.71
C SER A 5 1.20 -16.06 -15.75
N HIS A 6 1.97 -15.00 -15.46
CA HIS A 6 3.06 -15.08 -14.47
C HIS A 6 2.53 -15.26 -13.05
N GLN A 7 1.45 -14.54 -12.70
CA GLN A 7 0.78 -14.70 -11.42
C GLN A 7 0.37 -16.17 -11.17
N ARG A 8 -0.30 -16.78 -12.14
CA ARG A 8 -0.76 -18.17 -12.04
C ARG A 8 0.41 -19.18 -11.99
N ALA A 9 1.44 -18.97 -12.80
CA ALA A 9 2.61 -19.85 -12.79
C ALA A 9 3.34 -19.80 -11.44
N ALA A 10 3.54 -18.61 -10.89
CA ALA A 10 4.16 -18.43 -9.57
C ALA A 10 3.29 -19.03 -8.45
N HIS A 11 1.98 -18.84 -8.52
CA HIS A 11 1.02 -19.47 -7.60
C HIS A 11 1.19 -20.99 -7.61
N GLN A 12 1.18 -21.61 -8.79
CA GLN A 12 1.32 -23.08 -8.93
C GLN A 12 2.60 -23.57 -8.27
N ILE A 13 3.74 -22.91 -8.53
CA ILE A 13 5.02 -23.28 -7.94
C ILE A 13 4.96 -23.19 -6.40
N ILE A 14 4.39 -22.10 -5.87
CA ILE A 14 4.31 -21.90 -4.42
C ILE A 14 3.42 -22.97 -3.78
N THR A 15 2.25 -23.24 -4.35
CA THR A 15 1.28 -24.20 -3.78
C THR A 15 1.68 -25.65 -3.97
N ASP A 16 2.51 -25.97 -4.97
CA ASP A 16 3.11 -27.31 -5.13
C ASP A 16 4.20 -27.60 -4.09
N LEU A 17 4.92 -26.55 -3.65
CA LEU A 17 6.04 -26.67 -2.73
C LEU A 17 5.68 -26.45 -1.26
N PHE A 18 4.65 -25.66 -0.98
CA PHE A 18 4.34 -25.20 0.37
C PHE A 18 2.84 -25.22 0.66
N THR A 19 2.53 -25.28 1.95
CA THR A 19 1.23 -24.90 2.52
C THR A 19 1.36 -23.55 3.22
N PRO A 20 0.24 -22.86 3.57
CA PRO A 20 0.28 -21.63 4.37
C PRO A 20 1.12 -21.73 5.66
N GLN A 21 1.12 -22.91 6.29
CA GLN A 21 1.85 -23.17 7.53
C GLN A 21 3.33 -23.47 7.30
N THR A 22 3.66 -24.27 6.26
CA THR A 22 5.04 -24.67 6.01
C THR A 22 5.90 -23.56 5.45
N ILE A 23 5.32 -22.64 4.66
CA ILE A 23 6.06 -21.49 4.11
C ILE A 23 6.52 -20.52 5.20
N MET A 24 5.82 -20.48 6.34
CA MET A 24 6.17 -19.62 7.48
C MET A 24 7.33 -20.15 8.32
N GLN A 25 7.80 -21.38 8.11
CA GLN A 25 8.84 -22.02 8.94
C GLN A 25 10.25 -21.47 8.68
N SER A 26 10.53 -20.96 7.49
CA SER A 26 11.85 -20.44 7.09
C SER A 26 11.78 -18.93 6.79
N GLU A 27 12.81 -18.20 7.20
CA GLU A 27 12.91 -16.76 6.90
C GLU A 27 12.93 -16.48 5.39
N THR A 28 13.69 -17.28 4.63
CA THR A 28 13.74 -17.16 3.18
C THR A 28 12.37 -17.38 2.53
N HIS A 29 11.65 -18.42 2.99
CA HIS A 29 10.32 -18.71 2.47
C HIS A 29 9.32 -17.58 2.81
N ARG A 30 9.40 -17.02 4.01
CA ARG A 30 8.59 -15.86 4.40
C ARG A 30 8.85 -14.64 3.51
N LYS A 31 10.11 -14.36 3.16
CA LYS A 31 10.46 -13.27 2.23
C LYS A 31 9.88 -13.51 0.83
N ILE A 32 9.94 -14.75 0.33
CA ILE A 32 9.36 -15.13 -0.95
C ILE A 32 7.84 -14.92 -0.96
N ILE A 33 7.14 -15.43 0.05
CA ILE A 33 5.68 -15.30 0.10
C ILE A 33 5.25 -13.85 0.31
N SER A 34 5.95 -13.07 1.13
CA SER A 34 5.64 -11.65 1.33
C SER A 34 5.78 -10.85 0.03
N TRP A 35 6.80 -11.13 -0.78
CA TRP A 35 6.96 -10.53 -2.10
C TRP A 35 5.84 -10.98 -3.06
N TYR A 36 5.52 -12.27 -3.09
CA TYR A 36 4.49 -12.80 -3.97
C TYR A 36 3.08 -12.29 -3.60
N ILE A 37 2.74 -12.22 -2.32
CA ILE A 37 1.49 -11.63 -1.82
C ILE A 37 1.29 -10.21 -2.36
N ARG A 38 2.33 -9.38 -2.32
CA ARG A 38 2.27 -8.01 -2.86
C ARG A 38 1.94 -8.02 -4.35
N PHE A 39 2.60 -8.88 -5.11
CA PHE A 39 2.37 -9.02 -6.55
C PHE A 39 0.97 -9.56 -6.85
N ASP A 40 0.50 -10.57 -6.12
CA ASP A 40 -0.80 -11.20 -6.29
C ASP A 40 -1.96 -10.23 -6.00
N LEU A 41 -1.86 -9.49 -4.90
CA LEU A 41 -2.81 -8.41 -4.56
C LEU A 41 -2.87 -7.36 -5.67
N PHE A 42 -1.71 -6.88 -6.11
CA PHE A 42 -1.65 -5.87 -7.16
C PHE A 42 -2.29 -6.36 -8.47
N ALA A 43 -1.93 -7.56 -8.92
CA ALA A 43 -2.48 -8.16 -10.14
C ALA A 43 -4.00 -8.40 -10.03
N GLY A 44 -4.48 -8.88 -8.88
CA GLY A 44 -5.90 -9.06 -8.60
C GLY A 44 -6.68 -7.75 -8.64
N MET A 45 -6.22 -6.75 -7.91
CA MET A 45 -6.88 -5.44 -7.85
C MET A 45 -6.91 -4.73 -9.21
N MET A 46 -5.82 -4.75 -9.97
CA MET A 46 -5.74 -4.13 -11.31
C MET A 46 -6.58 -4.84 -12.36
N SER A 47 -6.80 -6.14 -12.22
CA SER A 47 -7.63 -6.93 -13.14
C SER A 47 -9.13 -6.92 -12.77
N GLY A 48 -9.50 -6.31 -11.64
CA GLY A 48 -10.85 -6.39 -11.07
C GLY A 48 -11.23 -7.79 -10.60
N GLY A 49 -10.23 -8.65 -10.36
CA GLY A 49 -10.39 -10.04 -9.96
C GLY A 49 -9.98 -10.30 -8.51
N LYS A 50 -10.10 -11.57 -8.13
CA LYS A 50 -9.61 -12.10 -6.85
C LYS A 50 -8.09 -12.26 -6.91
N THR A 51 -7.45 -12.30 -5.75
CA THR A 51 -6.11 -12.87 -5.59
C THR A 51 -6.14 -14.35 -6.01
N VAL A 52 -5.03 -14.86 -6.52
CA VAL A 52 -4.91 -16.28 -6.88
C VAL A 52 -4.60 -17.12 -5.63
N LEU A 53 -3.86 -16.56 -4.67
CA LEU A 53 -3.73 -17.15 -3.33
C LEU A 53 -5.05 -17.06 -2.57
N GLY A 54 -5.41 -18.14 -1.88
CA GLY A 54 -6.52 -18.15 -0.94
C GLY A 54 -6.24 -17.27 0.28
N ARG A 55 -7.31 -16.80 0.93
CA ARG A 55 -7.22 -15.96 2.13
C ARG A 55 -6.41 -16.60 3.26
N ASP A 56 -6.40 -17.94 3.36
CA ASP A 56 -5.66 -18.72 4.34
C ASP A 56 -4.13 -18.46 4.32
N TRP A 57 -3.55 -18.07 3.19
CA TRP A 57 -2.15 -17.67 3.08
C TRP A 57 -1.90 -16.32 3.75
N PHE A 58 -2.82 -15.38 3.58
CA PHE A 58 -2.74 -14.06 4.21
C PHE A 58 -2.98 -14.17 5.72
N ASP A 59 -3.94 -15.00 6.16
CA ASP A 59 -4.18 -15.28 7.56
C ASP A 59 -2.94 -15.88 8.23
N ALA A 60 -2.30 -16.88 7.61
CA ALA A 60 -1.10 -17.49 8.16
C ALA A 60 0.06 -16.49 8.31
N CYS A 61 0.24 -15.59 7.36
CA CYS A 61 1.23 -14.51 7.45
C CYS A 61 0.89 -13.54 8.59
N ALA A 62 -0.34 -13.04 8.65
CA ALA A 62 -0.78 -12.08 9.66
C ALA A 62 -0.67 -12.67 11.07
N GLU A 63 -1.11 -13.89 11.30
CA GLU A 63 -1.00 -14.57 12.60
C GLU A 63 0.45 -14.81 13.02
N PHE A 64 1.32 -15.18 12.07
CA PHE A 64 2.73 -15.39 12.36
C PHE A 64 3.39 -14.08 12.82
N TYR A 65 3.25 -12.99 12.08
CA TYR A 65 3.89 -11.72 12.39
C TYR A 65 3.27 -11.04 13.62
N LYS A 66 1.96 -11.15 13.81
CA LYS A 66 1.28 -10.70 15.03
C LYS A 66 1.83 -11.40 16.28
N ARG A 67 2.10 -12.69 16.19
CA ARG A 67 2.74 -13.46 17.26
C ARG A 67 4.16 -12.97 17.53
N GLN A 68 4.96 -12.78 16.48
CA GLN A 68 6.33 -12.24 16.61
C GLN A 68 6.35 -10.84 17.27
N ALA A 69 5.46 -9.95 16.85
CA ALA A 69 5.37 -8.60 17.43
C ALA A 69 4.98 -8.64 18.92
N ARG A 70 4.06 -9.54 19.30
CA ARG A 70 3.69 -9.74 20.71
C ARG A 70 4.84 -10.31 21.54
N ASP A 71 5.59 -11.28 20.99
CA ASP A 71 6.72 -11.92 21.69
C ASP A 71 7.93 -10.99 21.77
N LYS A 72 8.04 -10.01 20.85
CA LYS A 72 9.14 -9.04 20.77
C LYS A 72 8.60 -7.61 20.64
N PRO A 73 7.93 -7.05 21.67
CA PRO A 73 7.23 -5.76 21.56
C PRO A 73 8.15 -4.57 21.29
N ASN A 74 9.43 -4.68 21.65
CA ASN A 74 10.44 -3.64 21.44
C ASN A 74 11.23 -3.82 20.14
N ASP A 75 11.00 -4.89 19.38
CA ASP A 75 11.64 -5.14 18.09
C ASP A 75 10.83 -4.41 17.02
N PHE A 76 11.43 -3.36 16.46
CA PHE A 76 10.80 -2.57 15.40
C PHE A 76 10.51 -3.41 14.15
N GLY A 77 11.43 -4.29 13.75
CA GLY A 77 11.24 -5.16 12.59
C GLY A 77 10.03 -6.09 12.75
N ALA A 78 9.84 -6.66 13.93
CA ALA A 78 8.67 -7.51 14.23
C ALA A 78 7.35 -6.70 14.16
N ARG A 79 7.35 -5.47 14.68
CA ARG A 79 6.19 -4.57 14.60
C ARG A 79 5.89 -4.12 13.17
N PHE A 80 6.93 -3.81 12.40
CA PHE A 80 6.80 -3.47 10.98
C PHE A 80 6.15 -4.61 10.19
N GLU A 81 6.64 -5.83 10.35
CA GLU A 81 6.10 -7.00 9.66
C GLU A 81 4.65 -7.30 10.06
N ASP A 82 4.26 -7.12 11.33
CA ASP A 82 2.87 -7.26 11.77
C ASP A 82 1.95 -6.22 11.10
N MET A 83 2.37 -4.95 11.09
CA MET A 83 1.62 -3.89 10.42
C MET A 83 1.52 -4.14 8.92
N PHE A 84 2.60 -4.57 8.29
CA PHE A 84 2.64 -4.89 6.87
C PHE A 84 1.70 -6.07 6.53
N ALA A 85 1.74 -7.16 7.29
CA ALA A 85 0.88 -8.32 7.09
C ALA A 85 -0.59 -7.99 7.33
N THR A 86 -0.90 -7.19 8.35
CA THR A 86 -2.26 -6.71 8.62
C THR A 86 -2.82 -5.89 7.45
N SER A 87 -2.03 -4.97 6.89
CA SER A 87 -2.42 -4.20 5.70
C SER A 87 -2.75 -5.11 4.50
N ARG A 88 -1.97 -6.18 4.30
CA ARG A 88 -2.20 -7.15 3.22
C ARG A 88 -3.47 -7.97 3.42
N LEU A 89 -3.78 -8.34 4.65
CA LEU A 89 -5.01 -9.06 4.99
C LEU A 89 -6.25 -8.19 4.70
N ILE A 90 -6.25 -6.92 5.13
CA ILE A 90 -7.31 -5.96 4.82
C ILE A 90 -7.48 -5.79 3.29
N ALA A 91 -6.38 -5.63 2.56
CA ALA A 91 -6.41 -5.50 1.10
C ALA A 91 -7.01 -6.75 0.42
N THR A 92 -6.72 -7.95 0.95
CA THR A 92 -7.31 -9.20 0.47
C THR A 92 -8.81 -9.26 0.71
N ASP A 93 -9.27 -8.87 1.89
CA ASP A 93 -10.68 -8.85 2.23
C ASP A 93 -11.45 -7.85 1.35
N ILE A 94 -10.86 -6.69 1.05
CA ILE A 94 -11.39 -5.73 0.08
C ILE A 94 -11.49 -6.36 -1.32
N ALA A 95 -10.44 -7.02 -1.81
CA ALA A 95 -10.43 -7.64 -3.12
C ALA A 95 -11.50 -8.74 -3.24
N LEU A 96 -11.65 -9.57 -2.20
CA LEU A 96 -12.66 -10.62 -2.14
C LEU A 96 -14.08 -10.05 -2.11
N LEU A 97 -14.31 -8.99 -1.33
CA LEU A 97 -15.60 -8.32 -1.27
C LEU A 97 -16.00 -7.73 -2.62
N LEU A 98 -15.10 -6.99 -3.25
CA LEU A 98 -15.34 -6.37 -4.55
C LEU A 98 -15.60 -7.42 -5.65
N ALA A 99 -14.86 -8.53 -5.63
CA ALA A 99 -15.08 -9.64 -6.55
C ALA A 99 -16.45 -10.31 -6.35
N SER A 100 -16.97 -10.39 -5.11
CA SER A 100 -18.29 -10.97 -4.81
C SER A 100 -19.45 -10.14 -5.36
N LYS A 101 -19.27 -8.83 -5.54
CA LYS A 101 -20.28 -7.95 -6.13
C LYS A 101 -20.64 -8.35 -7.57
N GLY A 102 -19.67 -8.80 -8.35
CA GLY A 102 -19.88 -9.21 -9.75
C GLY A 102 -20.50 -10.60 -9.91
N THR A 103 -20.48 -11.43 -8.89
CA THR A 103 -20.97 -12.83 -8.94
C THR A 103 -22.38 -13.02 -8.41
N GLY A 104 -22.95 -12.01 -7.72
CA GLY A 104 -24.28 -12.14 -7.09
C GLY A 104 -24.29 -13.10 -5.90
N GLU A 105 -23.14 -13.44 -5.34
CA GLU A 105 -23.02 -14.37 -4.20
C GLU A 105 -23.58 -13.78 -2.90
N LYS A 106 -23.72 -12.46 -2.81
CA LYS A 106 -24.19 -11.74 -1.63
C LYS A 106 -25.39 -10.85 -1.97
N SER A 107 -26.32 -10.71 -1.02
CA SER A 107 -27.36 -9.68 -1.13
C SER A 107 -26.75 -8.27 -0.98
N ASP A 108 -27.45 -7.25 -1.48
CA ASP A 108 -27.02 -5.85 -1.36
C ASP A 108 -26.85 -5.43 0.12
N GLU A 109 -27.69 -5.93 1.01
CA GLU A 109 -27.61 -5.67 2.45
C GLU A 109 -26.36 -6.30 3.06
N GLN A 110 -26.06 -7.55 2.72
CA GLN A 110 -24.83 -8.23 3.17
C GLN A 110 -23.59 -7.53 2.65
N PHE A 111 -23.61 -7.14 1.37
CA PHE A 111 -22.50 -6.38 0.77
C PHE A 111 -22.29 -5.05 1.49
N ALA A 112 -23.36 -4.29 1.75
CA ALA A 112 -23.27 -3.00 2.45
C ALA A 112 -22.72 -3.15 3.88
N LEU A 113 -23.14 -4.19 4.61
CA LEU A 113 -22.63 -4.47 5.95
C LEU A 113 -21.13 -4.80 5.94
N GLU A 114 -20.69 -5.61 4.99
CA GLU A 114 -19.26 -5.96 4.86
C GLU A 114 -18.41 -4.76 4.42
N VAL A 115 -18.93 -3.89 3.56
CA VAL A 115 -18.30 -2.60 3.22
C VAL A 115 -18.06 -1.78 4.48
N GLN A 116 -19.11 -1.63 5.34
CA GLN A 116 -18.97 -0.85 6.56
C GLN A 116 -17.92 -1.47 7.50
N ASN A 117 -17.96 -2.78 7.70
CA ASN A 117 -16.99 -3.48 8.54
C ASN A 117 -15.54 -3.30 8.03
N LEU A 118 -15.32 -3.28 6.71
CA LEU A 118 -13.99 -3.05 6.14
C LEU A 118 -13.56 -1.57 6.26
N MET A 119 -14.49 -0.64 6.14
CA MET A 119 -14.19 0.79 6.40
C MET A 119 -13.75 0.99 7.86
N ASP A 120 -14.49 0.42 8.81
CA ASP A 120 -14.15 0.48 10.24
C ASP A 120 -12.77 -0.14 10.51
N GLN A 121 -12.45 -1.28 9.91
CA GLN A 121 -11.12 -1.91 10.02
C GLN A 121 -10.00 -1.04 9.42
N MET A 122 -10.28 -0.36 8.32
CA MET A 122 -9.30 0.55 7.69
C MET A 122 -9.06 1.79 8.56
N ASP A 123 -10.11 2.33 9.16
CA ASP A 123 -10.01 3.48 10.05
C ASP A 123 -9.24 3.12 11.32
N ASP A 124 -9.56 2.00 11.98
CA ASP A 124 -8.81 1.46 13.12
C ASP A 124 -7.32 1.23 12.78
N TYR A 125 -7.06 0.70 11.59
CA TYR A 125 -5.68 0.48 11.14
C TYR A 125 -4.95 1.81 10.88
N GLY A 126 -5.62 2.79 10.28
CA GLY A 126 -5.10 4.15 10.08
C GLY A 126 -4.76 4.84 11.40
N GLU A 127 -5.65 4.76 12.39
CA GLU A 127 -5.41 5.30 13.73
C GLU A 127 -4.22 4.60 14.42
N ARG A 128 -4.06 3.31 14.27
CA ARG A 128 -2.88 2.58 14.79
C ARG A 128 -1.58 3.08 14.13
N LEU A 129 -1.60 3.35 12.82
CA LEU A 129 -0.44 3.92 12.11
C LEU A 129 -0.10 5.32 12.65
N ASP A 130 -1.09 6.21 12.74
CA ASP A 130 -0.89 7.59 13.19
C ASP A 130 -0.43 7.67 14.66
N ASN A 131 -1.01 6.85 15.54
CA ASN A 131 -0.66 6.82 16.97
C ASN A 131 0.71 6.20 17.28
N THR A 132 1.29 5.44 16.33
CA THR A 132 2.61 4.81 16.53
C THR A 132 3.74 5.84 16.41
N PHE A 133 3.53 6.99 15.75
CA PHE A 133 4.57 7.92 15.34
C PHE A 133 4.23 9.35 15.77
N THR A 134 4.36 9.63 17.07
CA THR A 134 4.05 10.95 17.64
C THR A 134 5.28 11.76 18.06
N ASP A 135 6.46 11.11 18.19
CA ASP A 135 7.69 11.78 18.58
C ASP A 135 8.26 12.62 17.43
N PRO A 136 8.44 13.95 17.60
CA PRO A 136 9.01 14.80 16.58
C PRO A 136 10.42 14.42 16.10
N SER A 137 11.18 13.64 16.89
CA SER A 137 12.51 13.15 16.52
C SER A 137 12.46 12.05 15.45
N CYS A 138 11.28 11.43 15.27
CA CYS A 138 11.06 10.34 14.31
C CYS A 138 10.88 10.80 12.87
N PHE A 139 10.97 12.11 12.57
CA PHE A 139 10.69 12.64 11.24
C PHE A 139 11.93 13.18 10.53
N VAL A 140 11.95 13.07 9.20
CA VAL A 140 12.95 13.69 8.33
C VAL A 140 12.87 15.22 8.46
N LYS A 141 13.99 15.86 8.77
CA LYS A 141 14.05 17.32 8.96
C LYS A 141 14.64 18.04 7.75
N THR A 142 15.37 17.34 6.89
CA THR A 142 16.03 17.92 5.72
C THR A 142 15.90 17.02 4.51
N PHE A 143 15.81 17.65 3.34
CA PHE A 143 15.68 16.96 2.05
C PHE A 143 16.80 17.43 1.11
N PRO A 144 18.03 16.89 1.25
CA PRO A 144 19.21 17.40 0.54
C PRO A 144 19.14 17.20 -0.98
N LYS A 145 18.35 16.27 -1.45
CA LYS A 145 18.12 16.04 -2.89
C LYS A 145 17.02 16.90 -3.50
N ALA A 146 16.28 17.65 -2.67
CA ALA A 146 15.15 18.43 -3.15
C ALA A 146 15.64 19.63 -3.99
N PRO A 147 14.96 19.94 -5.10
CA PRO A 147 15.19 21.20 -5.82
C PRO A 147 14.76 22.40 -4.95
N PRO A 148 15.18 23.62 -5.32
CA PRO A 148 14.63 24.81 -4.70
C PRO A 148 13.10 24.84 -4.80
N PRO A 149 12.38 25.41 -3.81
CA PRO A 149 10.93 25.56 -3.89
C PRO A 149 10.50 26.27 -5.17
N SER A 150 9.42 25.79 -5.79
CA SER A 150 8.86 26.35 -7.02
C SER A 150 7.33 26.31 -7.02
N ASP A 151 6.70 27.19 -7.82
CA ASP A 151 5.24 27.22 -7.99
C ASP A 151 4.68 25.97 -8.69
N ASP A 152 5.56 25.17 -9.31
CA ASP A 152 5.21 23.90 -9.97
C ASP A 152 5.09 22.71 -8.99
N GLU A 153 5.38 22.93 -7.71
CA GLU A 153 5.19 21.89 -6.68
C GLU A 153 3.70 21.68 -6.42
N ILE A 154 3.29 20.42 -6.38
CA ILE A 154 1.89 20.06 -6.13
C ILE A 154 1.60 19.83 -4.65
N THR A 155 2.64 19.66 -3.83
CA THR A 155 2.54 19.39 -2.39
C THR A 155 3.72 20.00 -1.64
N ASP A 156 3.49 20.39 -0.39
CA ASP A 156 4.58 20.76 0.54
C ASP A 156 5.16 19.50 1.20
N PHE A 157 6.07 18.83 0.50
CA PHE A 157 6.71 17.59 1.00
C PHE A 157 7.79 17.87 2.06
N ARG A 158 8.21 19.12 2.24
CA ARG A 158 9.24 19.53 3.22
C ARG A 158 8.69 19.72 4.65
N ASP A 159 7.42 19.34 4.86
CA ASP A 159 6.81 19.35 6.19
C ASP A 159 7.66 18.53 7.18
N PRO A 160 8.21 19.13 8.24
CA PRO A 160 9.14 18.47 9.15
C PRO A 160 8.49 17.42 10.05
N ASN A 161 7.18 17.20 9.95
CA ASN A 161 6.41 16.24 10.74
C ASN A 161 5.64 15.24 9.88
N PHE A 162 6.14 14.94 8.68
CA PHE A 162 5.39 14.12 7.73
C PHE A 162 6.10 12.84 7.32
N CYS A 163 7.36 12.90 6.92
CA CYS A 163 8.12 11.73 6.48
C CYS A 163 8.91 11.15 7.66
N LEU A 164 8.69 9.87 7.96
CA LEU A 164 9.36 9.17 9.03
C LEU A 164 10.85 8.92 8.71
N ALA A 165 11.71 8.95 9.73
CA ALA A 165 13.16 8.89 9.63
C ALA A 165 13.77 7.67 10.34
N GLY A 166 15.05 7.38 10.10
CA GLY A 166 15.82 6.35 10.79
C GLY A 166 15.22 4.96 10.64
N GLU A 167 15.12 4.21 11.72
CA GLU A 167 14.53 2.87 11.73
C GLU A 167 13.07 2.86 11.27
N LEU A 168 12.34 3.96 11.46
CA LEU A 168 10.95 4.11 11.05
C LEU A 168 10.78 4.45 9.57
N PHE A 169 11.87 4.74 8.84
CA PHE A 169 11.77 5.18 7.44
C PHE A 169 10.97 4.20 6.55
N SER A 170 11.12 2.90 6.77
CA SER A 170 10.38 1.87 6.02
C SER A 170 8.87 1.92 6.23
N MET A 171 8.38 2.52 7.32
CA MET A 171 6.93 2.69 7.55
C MET A 171 6.27 3.63 6.54
N ASN A 172 7.04 4.56 5.93
CA ASN A 172 6.53 5.40 4.85
C ASN A 172 6.00 4.57 3.67
N TYR A 173 6.58 3.40 3.43
CA TYR A 173 6.10 2.48 2.39
C TYR A 173 4.75 1.87 2.75
N ILE A 174 4.53 1.52 4.02
CA ILE A 174 3.22 1.05 4.48
C ILE A 174 2.17 2.14 4.33
N LEU A 175 2.51 3.39 4.68
CA LEU A 175 1.60 4.54 4.53
C LEU A 175 1.22 4.77 3.06
N ILE A 176 2.19 4.73 2.15
CA ILE A 176 1.96 4.87 0.71
C ILE A 176 1.02 3.76 0.19
N ASP A 177 1.25 2.51 0.58
CA ASP A 177 0.43 1.38 0.17
C ASP A 177 -0.97 1.45 0.80
N PHE A 178 -1.09 1.87 2.06
CA PHE A 178 -2.35 2.06 2.75
C PHE A 178 -3.24 3.11 2.08
N TRP A 179 -2.70 4.27 1.74
CA TRP A 179 -3.46 5.29 1.01
C TRP A 179 -3.84 4.83 -0.40
N ALA A 180 -3.02 4.00 -1.07
CA ALA A 180 -3.41 3.41 -2.34
C ALA A 180 -4.61 2.46 -2.18
N MET A 181 -4.61 1.65 -1.13
CA MET A 181 -5.71 0.75 -0.80
C MET A 181 -7.00 1.55 -0.50
N GLN A 182 -6.92 2.62 0.30
CA GLN A 182 -8.05 3.51 0.57
C GLN A 182 -8.61 4.13 -0.72
N LEU A 183 -7.73 4.65 -1.58
CA LEU A 183 -8.14 5.23 -2.88
C LEU A 183 -8.87 4.23 -3.74
N MET A 184 -8.33 3.02 -3.89
CA MET A 184 -8.95 1.98 -4.72
C MET A 184 -10.30 1.53 -4.17
N PHE A 185 -10.39 1.31 -2.86
CA PHE A 185 -11.64 0.87 -2.23
C PHE A 185 -12.72 1.95 -2.34
N LYS A 186 -12.41 3.19 -1.92
CA LYS A 186 -13.36 4.31 -2.00
C LYS A 186 -13.77 4.63 -3.44
N LEU A 187 -12.84 4.55 -4.40
CA LEU A 187 -13.14 4.79 -5.81
C LEU A 187 -14.14 3.75 -6.36
N GLN A 188 -13.99 2.48 -6.00
CA GLN A 188 -14.90 1.42 -6.47
C GLN A 188 -16.28 1.45 -5.81
N LEU A 189 -16.37 2.05 -4.62
CA LEU A 189 -17.64 2.24 -3.92
C LEU A 189 -18.34 3.56 -4.32
N SER A 190 -17.58 4.53 -4.85
CA SER A 190 -18.12 5.85 -5.15
C SER A 190 -19.09 5.79 -6.34
N THR A 191 -20.34 6.13 -6.07
CA THR A 191 -21.38 6.30 -7.08
C THR A 191 -21.67 7.76 -7.41
N THR A 192 -21.00 8.70 -6.70
CA THR A 192 -21.33 10.13 -6.76
C THR A 192 -20.07 11.02 -6.74
N GLN A 193 -20.21 12.23 -7.32
CA GLN A 193 -19.16 13.27 -7.27
C GLN A 193 -18.87 13.81 -5.86
N SER A 194 -19.68 13.47 -4.85
CA SER A 194 -19.51 13.99 -3.48
C SER A 194 -18.26 13.44 -2.77
N THR A 195 -17.70 12.34 -3.21
CA THR A 195 -16.48 11.73 -2.66
C THR A 195 -15.18 12.26 -3.30
N GLN A 196 -15.28 13.03 -4.38
CA GLN A 196 -14.12 13.50 -5.15
C GLN A 196 -13.12 14.33 -4.31
N PRO A 197 -13.52 15.30 -3.47
CA PRO A 197 -12.58 16.07 -2.67
C PRO A 197 -11.79 15.23 -1.66
N GLU A 198 -12.43 14.20 -1.09
CA GLU A 198 -11.76 13.26 -0.17
C GLU A 198 -10.72 12.42 -0.90
N LEU A 199 -11.05 11.89 -2.07
CA LEU A 199 -10.13 11.12 -2.91
C LEU A 199 -8.94 11.97 -3.36
N GLU A 200 -9.17 13.22 -3.74
CA GLU A 200 -8.12 14.18 -4.09
C GLU A 200 -7.17 14.43 -2.90
N ALA A 201 -7.72 14.61 -1.69
CA ALA A 201 -6.92 14.84 -0.49
C ALA A 201 -6.02 13.63 -0.17
N ILE A 202 -6.54 12.41 -0.26
CA ILE A 202 -5.74 11.18 -0.07
C ILE A 202 -4.69 11.05 -1.17
N ALA A 203 -5.04 11.34 -2.43
CA ALA A 203 -4.11 11.30 -3.56
C ALA A 203 -2.95 12.28 -3.38
N LEU A 204 -3.24 13.53 -2.97
CA LEU A 204 -2.23 14.55 -2.66
C LEU A 204 -1.35 14.15 -1.48
N LYS A 205 -1.94 13.60 -0.40
CA LYS A 205 -1.18 13.10 0.75
C LYS A 205 -0.20 12.00 0.34
N LYS A 206 -0.62 11.10 -0.54
CA LYS A 206 0.23 10.05 -1.10
C LYS A 206 1.35 10.60 -1.98
N CYS A 207 1.06 11.56 -2.87
CA CYS A 207 2.07 12.21 -3.70
C CYS A 207 3.08 12.99 -2.84
N LYS A 208 2.64 13.65 -1.76
CA LYS A 208 3.49 14.31 -0.78
C LYS A 208 4.48 13.32 -0.16
N MET A 209 4.02 12.16 0.30
CA MET A 209 4.90 11.14 0.88
C MET A 209 5.87 10.57 -0.15
N PHE A 210 5.41 10.35 -1.38
CA PHE A 210 6.27 9.89 -2.46
C PHE A 210 7.44 10.86 -2.70
N GLU A 211 7.18 12.17 -2.78
CA GLU A 211 8.24 13.18 -2.93
C GLU A 211 9.16 13.25 -1.71
N ALA A 212 8.60 13.18 -0.51
CA ALA A 212 9.40 13.17 0.72
C ALA A 212 10.35 11.97 0.78
N VAL A 213 9.91 10.79 0.35
CA VAL A 213 10.76 9.58 0.25
C VAL A 213 11.80 9.72 -0.85
N ASP A 214 11.42 10.22 -2.04
CA ASP A 214 12.31 10.40 -3.19
C ASP A 214 13.46 11.39 -2.91
N TYR A 215 13.13 12.51 -2.26
CA TYR A 215 14.11 13.55 -1.94
C TYR A 215 14.87 13.36 -0.63
N SER A 216 14.48 12.36 0.18
CA SER A 216 15.26 12.00 1.37
C SER A 216 16.57 11.31 0.98
N ASP A 217 17.53 11.30 1.90
CA ASP A 217 18.78 10.55 1.77
C ASP A 217 18.73 9.16 2.41
N GLN A 218 17.59 8.79 2.99
CA GLN A 218 17.46 7.58 3.82
C GLN A 218 17.01 6.33 3.06
N GLY A 219 16.34 6.50 1.92
CA GLY A 219 15.88 5.38 1.09
C GLY A 219 16.99 4.76 0.25
N PRO A 220 16.93 3.43 0.00
CA PRO A 220 17.85 2.82 -0.96
C PRO A 220 17.63 3.39 -2.36
N PRO A 221 18.66 3.41 -3.23
CA PRO A 221 18.49 3.81 -4.62
C PRO A 221 17.37 3.02 -5.30
N GLY A 222 16.51 3.69 -6.03
CA GLY A 222 15.40 3.05 -6.76
C GLY A 222 14.23 2.58 -5.89
N ALA A 223 14.21 2.88 -4.60
CA ALA A 223 13.12 2.51 -3.69
C ALA A 223 11.72 2.93 -4.19
N VAL A 224 11.67 4.08 -4.87
CA VAL A 224 10.42 4.63 -5.43
C VAL A 224 9.84 3.81 -6.58
N LEU A 225 10.64 2.96 -7.26
CA LEU A 225 10.17 2.09 -8.35
C LEU A 225 9.07 1.13 -7.88
N GLY A 226 9.15 0.67 -6.63
CA GLY A 226 8.15 -0.20 -6.04
C GLY A 226 6.75 0.43 -5.91
N PHE A 227 6.63 1.76 -6.09
CA PHE A 227 5.36 2.49 -5.96
C PHE A 227 4.78 2.94 -7.30
N GLN A 228 5.41 2.63 -8.43
CA GLN A 228 4.98 3.10 -9.76
C GLN A 228 3.48 2.85 -10.01
N ALA A 229 3.02 1.65 -9.75
CA ALA A 229 1.63 1.29 -9.96
C ALA A 229 0.68 2.01 -9.01
N SER A 230 1.02 2.06 -7.73
CA SER A 230 0.20 2.72 -6.72
C SER A 230 0.21 4.25 -6.88
N LEU A 231 1.29 4.83 -7.42
CA LEU A 231 1.34 6.24 -7.82
C LEU A 231 0.42 6.53 -9.00
N GLY A 232 0.35 5.61 -9.98
CA GLY A 232 -0.58 5.72 -11.10
C GLY A 232 -2.03 5.90 -10.65
N ILE A 233 -2.46 5.15 -9.63
CA ILE A 233 -3.81 5.30 -9.06
C ILE A 233 -4.02 6.69 -8.47
N ALA A 234 -3.05 7.20 -7.70
CA ALA A 234 -3.15 8.56 -7.15
C ALA A 234 -3.22 9.61 -8.25
N CYS A 235 -2.40 9.50 -9.30
CA CYS A 235 -2.39 10.46 -10.41
C CYS A 235 -3.73 10.54 -11.16
N LEU A 236 -4.53 9.47 -11.21
CA LEU A 236 -5.88 9.50 -11.80
C LEU A 236 -6.87 10.35 -11.01
N LEU A 237 -6.58 10.58 -9.73
CA LEU A 237 -7.46 11.26 -8.78
C LEU A 237 -6.96 12.66 -8.40
N LEU A 238 -5.83 13.10 -8.92
CA LEU A 238 -5.34 14.47 -8.75
C LEU A 238 -6.25 15.49 -9.46
N PRO A 239 -6.26 16.75 -9.01
CA PRO A 239 -6.97 17.82 -9.69
C PRO A 239 -6.62 17.92 -11.17
N LYS A 240 -7.60 18.24 -12.02
CA LYS A 240 -7.45 18.30 -13.49
C LYS A 240 -6.80 19.61 -13.97
N GLU A 241 -5.75 20.06 -13.32
CA GLU A 241 -4.94 21.20 -13.70
C GLU A 241 -3.63 20.75 -14.35
N GLN A 242 -3.08 21.59 -15.24
CA GLN A 242 -1.87 21.25 -16.00
C GLN A 242 -0.68 20.91 -15.11
N LYS A 243 -0.47 21.63 -14.01
CA LYS A 243 0.64 21.38 -13.07
C LYS A 243 0.68 19.96 -12.52
N TYR A 244 -0.49 19.35 -12.20
CA TYR A 244 -0.56 17.97 -11.70
C TYR A 244 -0.25 16.95 -12.80
N THR A 245 -0.71 17.21 -14.03
CA THR A 245 -0.39 16.37 -15.18
C THR A 245 1.10 16.41 -15.50
N ASP A 246 1.72 17.57 -15.46
CA ASP A 246 3.14 17.73 -15.74
C ASP A 246 3.99 17.13 -14.63
N TRP A 247 3.56 17.26 -13.38
CA TRP A 247 4.19 16.60 -12.25
C TRP A 247 4.17 15.07 -12.42
N ALA A 248 3.02 14.48 -12.71
CA ALA A 248 2.87 13.04 -12.91
C ALA A 248 3.79 12.55 -14.04
N ARG A 249 3.81 13.24 -15.19
CA ARG A 249 4.69 12.90 -16.32
C ARG A 249 6.16 12.92 -15.94
N ARG A 250 6.61 13.94 -15.19
CA ARG A 250 8.00 14.03 -14.71
C ARG A 250 8.35 12.85 -13.81
N LYS A 251 7.44 12.47 -12.87
CA LYS A 251 7.70 11.35 -11.95
C LYS A 251 7.74 10.01 -12.65
N PHE A 252 6.86 9.73 -13.61
CA PHE A 252 6.92 8.49 -14.40
C PHE A 252 8.16 8.44 -15.28
N ALA A 253 8.53 9.54 -15.94
CA ALA A 253 9.76 9.60 -16.73
C ALA A 253 11.02 9.34 -15.88
N LEU A 254 11.06 9.84 -14.65
CA LEU A 254 12.14 9.56 -13.70
C LEU A 254 12.22 8.07 -13.36
N MET A 255 11.08 7.43 -13.09
CA MET A 255 11.04 5.99 -12.81
C MET A 255 11.51 5.14 -13.98
N GLU A 256 11.12 5.51 -15.23
CA GLU A 256 11.57 4.83 -16.45
C GLU A 256 13.09 4.91 -16.66
N GLN A 257 13.74 5.98 -16.18
CA GLN A 257 15.19 6.12 -16.26
C GLN A 257 15.95 5.23 -15.25
N HIS A 258 15.29 4.79 -14.19
CA HIS A 258 15.87 3.97 -13.13
C HIS A 258 15.50 2.48 -13.22
N GLY A 259 14.55 2.10 -14.07
CA GLY A 259 14.10 0.72 -14.30
C GLY A 259 14.64 0.15 -15.60
#